data_93e8a240691217f68b6b06b91934bd5c
#
_entry.id   93e8a240691217f68b6b06b91934bd5c
#
_cell.length_a   1.000
_cell.length_b   1.000
_cell.length_c   1.000
_cell.angle_alpha   90.00
_cell.angle_beta   90.00
_cell.angle_gamma   90.00
#
_symmetry.space_group_name_H-M   'P 1'
#
loop_
_entity.id
_entity.type
_entity.pdbx_description
1 polymer ?
#
loop_
_entity_poly.entity_id
_entity_poly.type
_entity_poly.pdbx_seq_one_letter_code
_entity_poly.pdbx_strand_id
1 'polypeptide(L)'
;MKIGLIGSGGMGEGMSCHIMDNNIEVWGYTNDYSKTQEHYEKGHISGCVTNIEYLAYVVHLDSKEYSSTGKTPGVFVLTLPTEAVDEAINELLEHCMSGDIIIHNGDFNFKDFRRRSETLSKLGIQFVDCDTSNDSVQITGSKTTISVCSSIFKSLAPNSKWNEFVTLGALC
;
A
#
# COMPACT_ATOMS: atom_id res chain seq x y z
N MET A 1 -8.02 1.59 -11.13
CA MET A 1 -7.32 2.14 -9.96
C MET A 1 -5.85 1.80 -10.08
N LYS A 2 -4.97 2.76 -9.82
CA LYS A 2 -3.52 2.56 -9.76
C LYS A 2 -3.07 2.58 -8.31
N ILE A 3 -2.11 1.73 -7.98
CA ILE A 3 -1.45 1.75 -6.67
C ILE A 3 0.07 1.82 -6.85
N GLY A 4 0.74 2.44 -5.89
CA GLY A 4 2.20 2.47 -5.80
C GLY A 4 2.70 1.33 -4.91
N LEU A 5 3.65 0.55 -5.39
CA LEU A 5 4.34 -0.50 -4.63
C LEU A 5 5.78 -0.07 -4.37
N ILE A 6 6.15 0.04 -3.11
CA ILE A 6 7.50 0.39 -2.67
C ILE A 6 8.13 -0.84 -2.00
N GLY A 7 9.21 -1.30 -2.58
CA GLY A 7 9.88 -2.54 -2.21
C GLY A 7 9.60 -3.68 -3.19
N SER A 8 10.63 -4.51 -3.44
CA SER A 8 10.59 -5.60 -4.42
C SER A 8 11.00 -6.94 -3.83
N GLY A 9 10.88 -7.12 -2.52
CA GLY A 9 11.13 -8.44 -1.90
C GLY A 9 10.16 -9.49 -2.45
N GLY A 10 10.47 -10.79 -2.26
CA GLY A 10 9.63 -11.89 -2.75
C GLY A 10 8.14 -11.81 -2.34
N MET A 11 7.84 -11.14 -1.21
CA MET A 11 6.46 -10.84 -0.81
C MET A 11 5.79 -9.82 -1.75
N GLY A 12 6.55 -8.81 -2.24
CA GLY A 12 6.02 -7.82 -3.19
C GLY A 12 5.66 -8.41 -4.54
N GLU A 13 6.44 -9.38 -5.03
CA GLU A 13 6.21 -10.04 -6.31
C GLU A 13 4.90 -10.86 -6.31
N GLY A 14 4.69 -11.72 -5.33
CA GLY A 14 3.45 -12.51 -5.23
C GLY A 14 2.23 -11.62 -5.01
N MET A 15 2.35 -10.60 -4.17
CA MET A 15 1.31 -9.63 -3.89
C MET A 15 0.88 -8.87 -5.14
N SER A 16 1.83 -8.34 -5.91
CA SER A 16 1.52 -7.53 -7.09
C SER A 16 0.76 -8.32 -8.16
N CYS A 17 1.15 -9.57 -8.42
CA CYS A 17 0.43 -10.44 -9.36
C CYS A 17 -1.03 -10.63 -8.95
N HIS A 18 -1.29 -10.96 -7.68
CA HIS A 18 -2.66 -11.14 -7.20
C HIS A 18 -3.49 -9.84 -7.25
N ILE A 19 -2.87 -8.69 -7.02
CA ILE A 19 -3.54 -7.40 -7.14
C ILE A 19 -3.90 -7.11 -8.60
N MET A 20 -2.99 -7.37 -9.53
CA MET A 20 -3.21 -7.17 -10.98
C MET A 20 -4.28 -8.10 -11.54
N ASP A 21 -4.40 -9.32 -11.05
CA ASP A 21 -5.47 -10.27 -11.41
C ASP A 21 -6.88 -9.71 -11.13
N ASN A 22 -6.99 -8.69 -10.28
CA ASN A 22 -8.23 -7.99 -9.95
C ASN A 22 -8.40 -6.64 -10.68
N ASN A 23 -7.71 -6.44 -11.82
CA ASN A 23 -7.76 -5.24 -12.64
C ASN A 23 -7.30 -3.95 -11.91
N ILE A 24 -6.35 -4.08 -11.00
CA ILE A 24 -5.68 -2.97 -10.34
C ILE A 24 -4.29 -2.84 -10.94
N GLU A 25 -3.95 -1.67 -11.47
CA GLU A 25 -2.60 -1.40 -11.96
C GLU A 25 -1.64 -1.20 -10.79
N VAL A 26 -0.52 -1.91 -10.84
CA VAL A 26 0.56 -1.80 -9.84
C VAL A 26 1.78 -1.14 -10.46
N TRP A 27 2.18 0.01 -9.92
CA TRP A 27 3.41 0.70 -10.32
C TRP A 27 4.46 0.54 -9.23
N GLY A 28 5.63 0.01 -9.61
CA GLY A 28 6.68 -0.38 -8.68
C GLY A 28 7.83 0.60 -8.60
N TYR A 29 8.37 0.75 -7.39
CA TYR A 29 9.62 1.45 -7.10
C TYR A 29 10.47 0.67 -6.09
N THR A 30 11.76 0.61 -6.33
CA THR A 30 12.78 0.20 -5.37
C THR A 30 14.06 0.99 -5.57
N ASN A 31 14.92 1.02 -4.56
CA ASN A 31 16.24 1.67 -4.66
C ASN A 31 17.15 0.99 -5.72
N ASP A 32 16.84 -0.23 -6.11
CA ASP A 32 17.51 -0.95 -7.19
C ASP A 32 16.57 -1.02 -8.41
N TYR A 33 16.68 -0.05 -9.29
CA TYR A 33 15.84 0.04 -10.48
C TYR A 33 15.89 -1.21 -11.35
N SER A 34 17.02 -1.91 -11.41
CA SER A 34 17.15 -3.12 -12.22
C SER A 34 16.20 -4.24 -11.77
N LYS A 35 15.97 -4.35 -10.46
CA LYS A 35 14.98 -5.29 -9.91
C LYS A 35 13.56 -4.89 -10.27
N THR A 36 13.24 -3.61 -10.17
CA THR A 36 11.90 -3.13 -10.53
C THR A 36 11.64 -3.34 -12.02
N GLN A 37 12.63 -3.10 -12.86
CA GLN A 37 12.54 -3.35 -14.30
C GLN A 37 12.36 -4.85 -14.60
N GLU A 38 13.08 -5.73 -13.91
CA GLU A 38 12.91 -7.18 -14.05
C GLU A 38 11.48 -7.63 -13.72
N HIS A 39 10.88 -7.09 -12.66
CA HIS A 39 9.48 -7.37 -12.31
C HIS A 39 8.51 -6.88 -13.39
N TYR A 40 8.77 -5.71 -13.98
CA TYR A 40 7.98 -5.21 -15.09
C TYR A 40 8.08 -6.09 -16.34
N GLU A 41 9.30 -6.48 -16.72
CA GLU A 41 9.56 -7.36 -17.89
C GLU A 41 8.92 -8.75 -17.74
N LYS A 42 8.83 -9.25 -16.50
CA LYS A 42 8.12 -10.50 -16.16
C LYS A 42 6.60 -10.34 -16.10
N GLY A 43 6.06 -9.14 -16.21
CA GLY A 43 4.64 -8.86 -16.09
C GLY A 43 4.09 -8.94 -14.66
N HIS A 44 4.95 -8.83 -13.65
CA HIS A 44 4.55 -8.86 -12.23
C HIS A 44 4.05 -7.51 -11.72
N ILE A 45 4.34 -6.43 -12.46
CA ILE A 45 3.83 -5.08 -12.23
C ILE A 45 3.45 -4.43 -13.56
N SER A 46 2.56 -3.44 -13.52
CA SER A 46 2.05 -2.73 -14.71
C SER A 46 3.02 -1.69 -15.24
N GLY A 47 3.92 -1.20 -14.40
CA GLY A 47 4.95 -0.24 -14.77
C GLY A 47 5.98 -0.07 -13.65
N CYS A 48 7.14 0.51 -14.00
CA CYS A 48 8.22 0.80 -13.06
C CYS A 48 8.65 2.25 -13.17
N VAL A 49 9.09 2.81 -12.04
CA VAL A 49 9.57 4.19 -11.94
C VAL A 49 10.92 4.25 -11.24
N THR A 50 11.63 5.37 -11.42
CA THR A 50 12.99 5.55 -10.91
C THR A 50 13.08 6.27 -9.58
N ASN A 51 11.97 6.86 -9.10
CA ASN A 51 11.91 7.57 -7.82
C ASN A 51 10.48 7.62 -7.27
N ILE A 52 10.35 7.94 -5.98
CA ILE A 52 9.07 8.03 -5.27
C ILE A 52 8.22 9.20 -5.76
N GLU A 53 8.81 10.32 -6.14
CA GLU A 53 8.09 11.47 -6.71
C GLU A 53 7.28 11.05 -7.94
N TYR A 54 7.93 10.35 -8.87
CA TYR A 54 7.24 9.91 -10.09
C TYR A 54 6.21 8.80 -9.80
N LEU A 55 6.48 7.94 -8.80
CA LEU A 55 5.48 6.98 -8.33
C LEU A 55 4.22 7.67 -7.84
N ALA A 56 4.36 8.66 -6.96
CA ALA A 56 3.25 9.43 -6.43
C ALA A 56 2.48 10.15 -7.55
N TYR A 57 3.21 10.76 -8.49
CA TYR A 57 2.60 11.40 -9.66
C TYR A 57 1.72 10.42 -10.45
N VAL A 58 2.22 9.22 -10.76
CA VAL A 58 1.48 8.21 -11.54
C VAL A 58 0.25 7.72 -10.78
N VAL A 59 0.39 7.46 -9.48
CA VAL A 59 -0.74 7.03 -8.62
C VAL A 59 -1.82 8.09 -8.59
N HIS A 60 -1.46 9.38 -8.54
CA HIS A 60 -2.40 10.48 -8.48
C HIS A 60 -3.00 10.87 -9.85
N LEU A 61 -2.52 10.33 -10.98
CA LEU A 61 -3.11 10.61 -12.29
C LEU A 61 -4.58 10.19 -12.33
N ASP A 62 -4.91 9.03 -11.78
CA ASP A 62 -6.29 8.53 -11.74
C ASP A 62 -7.19 9.29 -10.76
N SER A 63 -6.59 9.91 -9.72
CA SER A 63 -7.35 10.69 -8.74
C SER A 63 -7.91 12.01 -9.28
N LYS A 64 -7.40 12.48 -10.43
CA LYS A 64 -7.82 13.74 -11.06
C LYS A 64 -9.06 13.59 -11.95
N GLU A 65 -9.31 12.40 -12.49
CA GLU A 65 -10.39 12.16 -13.46
C GLU A 65 -11.70 11.73 -12.82
N TYR A 66 -11.67 11.27 -11.57
CA TYR A 66 -12.84 10.68 -10.93
C TYR A 66 -13.38 11.56 -9.82
N SER A 67 -14.10 12.62 -10.18
CA SER A 67 -15.16 13.07 -9.31
C SER A 67 -15.53 14.55 -9.34
N SER A 68 -16.78 14.82 -9.61
CA SER A 68 -17.50 16.01 -9.14
C SER A 68 -17.81 15.97 -7.62
N THR A 69 -17.44 14.89 -6.90
CA THR A 69 -17.85 14.66 -5.50
C THR A 69 -16.75 14.24 -4.51
N GLY A 70 -15.49 14.04 -4.94
CA GLY A 70 -14.38 13.70 -4.02
C GLY A 70 -13.19 13.07 -4.75
N LYS A 71 -11.97 13.41 -4.32
CA LYS A 71 -10.75 12.78 -4.84
C LYS A 71 -10.71 11.31 -4.43
N THR A 72 -10.40 10.43 -5.37
CA THR A 72 -9.99 9.06 -5.04
C THR A 72 -8.63 9.13 -4.35
N PRO A 73 -8.44 8.55 -3.17
CA PRO A 73 -7.15 8.57 -2.49
C PRO A 73 -6.08 7.84 -3.30
N GLY A 74 -4.85 8.36 -3.29
CA GLY A 74 -3.67 7.59 -3.68
C GLY A 74 -3.47 6.45 -2.69
N VAL A 75 -3.11 5.26 -3.19
CA VAL A 75 -2.82 4.11 -2.33
C VAL A 75 -1.40 3.65 -2.59
N PHE A 76 -0.61 3.59 -1.52
CA PHE A 76 0.79 3.18 -1.55
C PHE A 76 0.99 1.96 -0.64
N VAL A 77 1.58 0.91 -1.19
CA VAL A 77 1.87 -0.33 -0.46
C VAL A 77 3.37 -0.45 -0.24
N LEU A 78 3.76 -0.58 1.01
CA LEU A 78 5.16 -0.75 1.43
C LEU A 78 5.40 -2.24 1.73
N THR A 79 6.32 -2.87 1.01
CA THR A 79 6.78 -4.25 1.24
C THR A 79 8.27 -4.23 1.59
N LEU A 80 8.56 -3.60 2.72
CA LEU A 80 9.91 -3.31 3.19
C LEU A 80 10.17 -3.97 4.55
N PRO A 81 11.43 -4.29 4.86
CA PRO A 81 11.82 -4.63 6.23
C PRO A 81 11.43 -3.50 7.20
N THR A 82 11.05 -3.86 8.43
CA THR A 82 10.52 -2.92 9.44
C THR A 82 11.40 -1.69 9.66
N GLU A 83 12.72 -1.87 9.60
CA GLU A 83 13.73 -0.81 9.78
C GLU A 83 13.76 0.22 8.62
N ALA A 84 13.31 -0.15 7.42
CA ALA A 84 13.28 0.73 6.27
C ALA A 84 11.93 1.47 6.08
N VAL A 85 10.89 1.07 6.81
CA VAL A 85 9.53 1.60 6.64
C VAL A 85 9.44 3.09 6.95
N ASP A 86 10.06 3.53 8.05
CA ASP A 86 9.96 4.93 8.47
C ASP A 86 10.67 5.89 7.51
N GLU A 87 11.80 5.48 6.95
CA GLU A 87 12.52 6.24 5.93
C GLU A 87 11.67 6.36 4.65
N ALA A 88 11.11 5.25 4.17
CA ALA A 88 10.24 5.26 3.00
C ALA A 88 8.96 6.09 3.21
N ILE A 89 8.35 6.04 4.40
CA ILE A 89 7.22 6.90 4.75
C ILE A 89 7.63 8.37 4.67
N ASN A 90 8.77 8.77 5.27
CA ASN A 90 9.22 10.16 5.28
C ASN A 90 9.46 10.69 3.86
N GLU A 91 10.09 9.90 2.99
CA GLU A 91 10.29 10.28 1.58
C GLU A 91 8.94 10.39 0.84
N LEU A 92 8.03 9.43 1.05
CA LEU A 92 6.71 9.44 0.42
C LEU A 92 5.85 10.63 0.85
N LEU A 93 5.99 11.08 2.12
CA LEU A 93 5.20 12.19 2.67
C LEU A 93 5.42 13.52 1.93
N GLU A 94 6.56 13.74 1.32
CA GLU A 94 6.82 14.94 0.51
C GLU A 94 5.91 15.03 -0.72
N HIS A 95 5.32 13.90 -1.12
CA HIS A 95 4.52 13.75 -2.34
C HIS A 95 3.07 13.31 -2.07
N CYS A 96 2.73 12.95 -0.84
CA CYS A 96 1.38 12.54 -0.44
C CYS A 96 0.43 13.72 -0.32
N MET A 97 -0.84 13.43 -0.52
CA MET A 97 -1.94 14.37 -0.31
C MET A 97 -2.84 13.91 0.86
N SER A 98 -3.51 14.87 1.50
CA SER A 98 -4.52 14.53 2.50
C SER A 98 -5.60 13.62 1.90
N GLY A 99 -5.90 12.54 2.58
CA GLY A 99 -6.79 11.47 2.14
C GLY A 99 -6.06 10.23 1.60
N ASP A 100 -4.77 10.33 1.26
CA ASP A 100 -4.00 9.18 0.79
C ASP A 100 -3.90 8.09 1.86
N ILE A 101 -3.65 6.87 1.37
CA ILE A 101 -3.59 5.67 2.20
C ILE A 101 -2.22 5.01 2.01
N ILE A 102 -1.54 4.75 3.12
CA ILE A 102 -0.30 3.97 3.16
C ILE A 102 -0.62 2.62 3.81
N ILE A 103 -0.35 1.54 3.10
CA ILE A 103 -0.48 0.17 3.56
C ILE A 103 0.92 -0.39 3.77
N HIS A 104 1.26 -0.79 4.98
CA HIS A 104 2.46 -1.56 5.24
C HIS A 104 2.10 -3.05 5.21
N ASN A 105 2.79 -3.82 4.37
CA ASN A 105 2.70 -5.27 4.36
C ASN A 105 4.01 -5.88 4.87
N GLY A 106 4.00 -6.35 6.09
CA GLY A 106 5.15 -6.90 6.78
C GLY A 106 4.80 -7.35 8.19
N ASP A 107 5.84 -7.57 9.00
CA ASP A 107 5.67 -8.00 10.38
C ASP A 107 4.96 -6.94 11.22
N PHE A 108 3.81 -7.31 11.78
CA PHE A 108 3.01 -6.40 12.60
C PHE A 108 3.67 -6.10 13.94
N ASN A 109 3.83 -4.82 14.25
CA ASN A 109 4.21 -4.32 15.57
C ASN A 109 3.25 -3.23 16.03
N PHE A 110 2.51 -3.49 17.09
CA PHE A 110 1.49 -2.57 17.61
C PHE A 110 2.03 -1.17 17.98
N LYS A 111 3.23 -1.09 18.56
CA LYS A 111 3.83 0.20 18.95
C LYS A 111 4.17 1.04 17.73
N ASP A 112 4.74 0.41 16.70
CA ASP A 112 5.08 1.08 15.45
C ASP A 112 3.84 1.48 14.67
N PHE A 113 2.86 0.58 14.57
CA PHE A 113 1.56 0.88 13.97
C PHE A 113 0.92 2.12 14.62
N ARG A 114 0.84 2.14 15.94
CA ARG A 114 0.24 3.25 16.68
C ARG A 114 0.98 4.56 16.42
N ARG A 115 2.29 4.56 16.56
CA ARG A 115 3.16 5.73 16.33
C ARG A 115 3.00 6.28 14.91
N ARG A 116 3.06 5.41 13.90
CA ARG A 116 2.91 5.78 12.50
C ARG A 116 1.51 6.31 12.23
N SER A 117 0.48 5.60 12.67
CA SER A 117 -0.92 5.99 12.49
C SER A 117 -1.23 7.35 13.13
N GLU A 118 -0.77 7.61 14.36
CA GLU A 118 -0.93 8.90 15.04
C GLU A 118 -0.20 10.05 14.33
N THR A 119 0.98 9.79 13.77
CA THR A 119 1.75 10.79 13.04
C THR A 119 1.10 11.13 11.70
N LEU A 120 0.73 10.12 10.93
CA LEU A 120 0.17 10.26 9.60
C LEU A 120 -1.23 10.87 9.63
N SER A 121 -2.05 10.54 10.62
CA SER A 121 -3.40 11.08 10.77
C SER A 121 -3.41 12.61 10.95
N LYS A 122 -2.38 13.18 11.60
CA LYS A 122 -2.24 14.65 11.73
C LYS A 122 -2.03 15.35 10.39
N LEU A 123 -1.55 14.62 9.39
CA LEU A 123 -1.36 15.08 8.01
C LEU A 123 -2.56 14.72 7.12
N GLY A 124 -3.59 14.12 7.68
CA GLY A 124 -4.76 13.63 6.94
C GLY A 124 -4.50 12.36 6.14
N ILE A 125 -3.38 11.65 6.38
CA ILE A 125 -3.02 10.42 5.69
C ILE A 125 -3.43 9.23 6.55
N GLN A 126 -4.00 8.21 5.92
CA GLN A 126 -4.45 6.99 6.58
C GLN A 126 -3.36 5.92 6.55
N PHE A 127 -3.20 5.22 7.65
CA PHE A 127 -2.24 4.13 7.76
C PHE A 127 -2.94 2.80 8.05
N VAL A 128 -2.56 1.77 7.30
CA VAL A 128 -3.05 0.39 7.48
C VAL A 128 -1.85 -0.53 7.55
N ASP A 129 -1.87 -1.43 8.50
CA ASP A 129 -0.91 -2.53 8.58
C ASP A 129 -1.59 -3.81 8.12
N CYS A 130 -0.91 -4.57 7.27
CA CYS A 130 -1.38 -5.81 6.67
C CYS A 130 -0.33 -6.89 6.87
N ASP A 131 -0.62 -7.87 7.70
CA ASP A 131 0.25 -9.03 7.90
C ASP A 131 -0.33 -10.22 7.12
N THR A 132 0.44 -10.74 6.17
CA THR A 132 0.08 -11.89 5.34
C THR A 132 0.82 -13.16 5.76
N SER A 133 1.37 -13.18 6.97
CA SER A 133 2.01 -14.37 7.54
C SER A 133 0.97 -15.43 7.95
N ASN A 134 1.41 -16.69 8.07
CA ASN A 134 0.63 -17.80 8.63
C ASN A 134 -0.68 -18.17 7.90
N ASP A 135 -0.71 -18.13 6.56
CA ASP A 135 -1.90 -18.48 5.74
C ASP A 135 -3.17 -17.68 6.11
N SER A 136 -3.00 -16.56 6.77
CA SER A 136 -4.06 -15.62 7.13
C SER A 136 -3.66 -14.20 6.77
N VAL A 137 -4.66 -13.37 6.48
CA VAL A 137 -4.43 -11.94 6.29
C VAL A 137 -5.00 -11.20 7.50
N GLN A 138 -4.14 -10.56 8.27
CA GLN A 138 -4.54 -9.72 9.39
C GLN A 138 -4.40 -8.25 8.99
N ILE A 139 -5.47 -7.47 9.16
CA ILE A 139 -5.48 -6.07 8.75
C ILE A 139 -5.81 -5.20 9.96
N THR A 140 -4.97 -4.22 10.21
CA THR A 140 -5.12 -3.25 11.30
C THR A 140 -5.21 -1.84 10.73
N GLY A 141 -6.30 -1.15 11.03
CA GLY A 141 -6.54 0.22 10.53
C GLY A 141 -7.94 0.72 10.85
N SER A 142 -8.31 1.90 10.34
CA SER A 142 -9.68 2.38 10.48
C SER A 142 -10.64 1.57 9.61
N LYS A 143 -11.85 1.32 10.11
CA LYS A 143 -12.88 0.57 9.38
C LYS A 143 -13.17 1.17 8.00
N THR A 144 -13.21 2.48 7.91
CA THR A 144 -13.45 3.20 6.66
C THR A 144 -12.33 2.95 5.66
N THR A 145 -11.08 3.08 6.08
CA THR A 145 -9.90 2.86 5.23
C THR A 145 -9.80 1.42 4.73
N ILE A 146 -10.06 0.45 5.62
CA ILE A 146 -10.09 -0.97 5.26
C ILE A 146 -11.18 -1.23 4.20
N SER A 147 -12.36 -0.61 4.34
CA SER A 147 -13.44 -0.75 3.35
C SER A 147 -13.05 -0.18 1.98
N VAL A 148 -12.38 0.98 1.94
CA VAL A 148 -11.87 1.60 0.69
C VAL A 148 -10.87 0.68 -0.01
N CYS A 149 -9.97 0.05 0.73
CA CYS A 149 -8.94 -0.84 0.20
C CYS A 149 -9.38 -2.31 0.09
N SER A 150 -10.67 -2.62 0.25
CA SER A 150 -11.17 -4.00 0.32
C SER A 150 -10.85 -4.84 -0.93
N SER A 151 -10.80 -4.25 -2.12
CA SER A 151 -10.40 -4.94 -3.35
C SER A 151 -8.95 -5.39 -3.32
N ILE A 152 -8.06 -4.56 -2.76
CA ILE A 152 -6.63 -4.88 -2.59
C ILE A 152 -6.50 -6.06 -1.61
N PHE A 153 -7.12 -5.96 -0.44
CA PHE A 153 -7.02 -7.01 0.56
C PHE A 153 -7.62 -8.33 0.10
N LYS A 154 -8.72 -8.29 -0.66
CA LYS A 154 -9.31 -9.49 -1.29
C LYS A 154 -8.36 -10.17 -2.27
N SER A 155 -7.54 -9.40 -2.97
CA SER A 155 -6.53 -9.94 -3.88
C SER A 155 -5.42 -10.68 -3.14
N LEU A 156 -5.10 -10.28 -1.91
CA LEU A 156 -4.02 -10.87 -1.12
C LEU A 156 -4.38 -12.21 -0.49
N ALA A 157 -5.66 -12.58 -0.46
CA ALA A 157 -6.13 -13.81 0.15
C ALA A 157 -7.05 -14.60 -0.78
N PRO A 158 -6.58 -15.02 -1.99
CA PRO A 158 -7.44 -15.65 -2.98
C PRO A 158 -8.02 -17.00 -2.54
N ASN A 159 -7.40 -17.70 -1.59
CA ASN A 159 -7.77 -19.05 -1.16
C ASN A 159 -8.16 -19.16 0.32
N SER A 160 -8.20 -18.11 1.09
CA SER A 160 -8.29 -18.26 2.52
C SER A 160 -9.36 -17.44 3.20
N LYS A 161 -9.74 -17.99 4.19
CA LYS A 161 -10.41 -17.59 5.39
C LYS A 161 -10.13 -16.15 5.79
N TRP A 162 -10.85 -15.24 5.15
CA TRP A 162 -11.00 -13.83 5.52
C TRP A 162 -11.74 -13.72 6.87
N ASN A 163 -11.33 -14.40 7.89
CA ASN A 163 -12.17 -14.57 9.05
C ASN A 163 -11.87 -13.63 10.21
N GLU A 164 -10.82 -12.81 10.15
CA GLU A 164 -10.60 -11.90 11.27
C GLU A 164 -10.02 -10.56 10.80
N PHE A 165 -10.93 -9.64 10.49
CA PHE A 165 -10.60 -8.22 10.56
C PHE A 165 -10.49 -7.84 12.04
N VAL A 166 -9.31 -7.80 12.58
CA VAL A 166 -9.09 -7.16 13.87
C VAL A 166 -9.10 -5.65 13.62
N THR A 167 -10.27 -5.07 13.64
CA THR A 167 -10.41 -3.63 13.75
C THR A 167 -10.01 -3.27 15.18
N LEU A 168 -8.74 -2.93 15.40
CA LEU A 168 -8.38 -2.16 16.58
C LEU A 168 -9.08 -0.81 16.40
N GLY A 169 -10.14 -0.62 17.16
CA GLY A 169 -11.01 0.54 17.04
C GLY A 169 -10.21 1.82 16.99
N ALA A 170 -10.72 2.78 16.22
CA ALA A 170 -10.24 4.14 16.25
C ALA A 170 -9.98 4.54 17.71
N LEU A 171 -8.72 4.76 18.03
CA LEU A 171 -8.39 5.49 19.23
C LEU A 171 -8.77 6.94 18.92
N CYS A 172 -10.00 7.31 19.37
CA CYS A 172 -10.43 8.70 19.45
C CYS A 172 -9.47 9.50 20.32
#